data_1c76a0d9f4295f846aa3e1d45f8c6e66
#
_entry.id   1c76a0d9f4295f846aa3e1d45f8c6e66
#
_cell.length_a   1.000
_cell.length_b   1.000
_cell.length_c   1.000
_cell.angle_alpha   90.00
_cell.angle_beta   90.00
_cell.angle_gamma   90.00
#
_symmetry.space_group_name_H-M   'P 1'
#
loop_
_entity.id
_entity.type
_entity.pdbx_description
1 polymer ?
#
loop_
_entity_poly.entity_id
_entity_poly.type
_entity_poly.pdbx_seq_one_letter_code
_entity_poly.pdbx_strand_id
1 'polypeptide(L)'
;IDSTGIKVEGEGEWHASKHGGPKRPSPRFLEPVAKPWLDWRKIHLGIDEQTLEVRAVEVTSSDIGDAPMLPELLAQIPTDQNIASVTADGAYDTRKCHHAIAERGAHAVIPPRKNAKPWKAITAGAVARNEALRASKLLGRALWRRWSGYHRRSRVETKMHCVKLLGQRL
;
A
#
# COMPACT_ATOMS: atom_id res chain seq x y z
N ILE A 1 4.61 -3.80 4.02
CA ILE A 1 3.31 -3.13 3.85
C ILE A 1 3.01 -3.01 2.36
N ASP A 2 1.76 -3.24 1.98
CA ASP A 2 1.26 -3.10 0.60
C ASP A 2 -0.26 -2.88 0.58
N SER A 3 -0.81 -2.50 -0.58
CA SER A 3 -2.24 -2.33 -0.78
C SER A 3 -2.72 -3.02 -2.05
N THR A 4 -3.99 -3.40 -2.09
CA THR A 4 -4.63 -3.95 -3.28
C THR A 4 -6.10 -3.57 -3.34
N GLY A 5 -6.60 -3.34 -4.57
CA GLY A 5 -8.02 -3.18 -4.80
C GLY A 5 -8.75 -4.52 -4.69
N ILE A 6 -9.91 -4.48 -4.04
CA ILE A 6 -10.89 -5.56 -4.05
C ILE A 6 -12.19 -5.02 -4.62
N LYS A 7 -12.89 -5.87 -5.34
CA LYS A 7 -14.24 -5.59 -5.82
C LYS A 7 -15.20 -6.15 -4.78
N VAL A 8 -16.04 -5.29 -4.25
CA VAL A 8 -17.14 -5.73 -3.38
C VAL A 8 -18.29 -6.09 -4.32
N GLU A 9 -18.63 -7.37 -4.42
CA GLU A 9 -19.79 -7.81 -5.18
C GLU A 9 -21.05 -7.49 -4.36
N GLY A 10 -21.85 -6.55 -4.87
CA GLY A 10 -23.20 -6.31 -4.38
C GLY A 10 -24.23 -7.09 -5.21
N GLU A 11 -25.41 -7.34 -4.66
CA GLU A 11 -26.52 -8.04 -5.34
C GLU A 11 -26.83 -7.51 -6.75
N GLY A 12 -26.55 -6.23 -7.03
CA GLY A 12 -26.77 -5.59 -8.33
C GLY A 12 -25.93 -6.12 -9.48
N GLU A 13 -24.72 -6.64 -9.24
CA GLU A 13 -23.86 -7.17 -10.31
C GLU A 13 -24.29 -8.55 -10.79
N TRP A 14 -24.77 -9.40 -9.89
CA TRP A 14 -25.27 -10.72 -10.25
C TRP A 14 -26.51 -10.60 -11.15
N HIS A 15 -27.41 -9.67 -10.84
CA HIS A 15 -28.56 -9.37 -11.67
C HIS A 15 -28.20 -8.78 -13.04
N ALA A 16 -27.26 -7.84 -13.11
CA ALA A 16 -26.84 -7.23 -14.37
C ALA A 16 -26.11 -8.22 -15.31
N SER A 17 -25.32 -9.13 -14.75
CA SER A 17 -24.60 -10.17 -15.51
C SER A 17 -25.55 -11.22 -16.06
N LYS A 18 -26.59 -11.59 -15.30
CA LYS A 18 -27.52 -12.68 -15.66
C LYS A 18 -28.68 -12.25 -16.56
N HIS A 19 -29.06 -11.00 -16.55
CA HIS A 19 -30.22 -10.47 -17.25
C HIS A 19 -29.90 -9.43 -18.35
N GLY A 20 -28.63 -9.35 -18.81
CA GLY A 20 -28.25 -8.53 -19.96
C GLY A 20 -28.55 -7.05 -19.76
N GLY A 21 -28.07 -6.47 -18.67
CA GLY A 21 -28.19 -5.05 -18.40
C GLY A 21 -27.73 -4.17 -19.56
N PRO A 22 -28.30 -2.96 -19.74
CA PRO A 22 -28.11 -2.16 -20.95
C PRO A 22 -26.63 -1.86 -21.19
N LYS A 23 -26.19 -2.14 -22.42
CA LYS A 23 -24.90 -1.69 -22.95
C LYS A 23 -24.80 -0.18 -22.73
N ARG A 24 -23.66 0.29 -22.21
CA ARG A 24 -23.27 1.68 -21.97
C ARG A 24 -24.27 2.73 -22.48
N PRO A 25 -24.86 3.56 -21.61
CA PRO A 25 -25.58 4.74 -22.08
C PRO A 25 -24.60 5.66 -22.83
N SER A 26 -25.00 6.16 -23.97
CA SER A 26 -24.26 7.17 -24.72
C SER A 26 -24.18 8.48 -23.91
N PRO A 27 -23.13 9.31 -24.09
CA PRO A 27 -22.78 10.39 -23.16
C PRO A 27 -23.61 11.68 -23.31
N ARG A 28 -24.92 11.60 -23.48
CA ARG A 28 -25.72 12.78 -23.81
C ARG A 28 -26.75 13.27 -22.80
N PHE A 29 -26.86 12.67 -21.64
CA PHE A 29 -27.65 13.23 -20.54
C PHE A 29 -26.95 13.03 -19.21
N LEU A 30 -26.27 14.09 -18.77
CA LEU A 30 -25.60 14.21 -17.46
C LEU A 30 -26.64 14.57 -16.40
N GLU A 31 -27.29 13.57 -15.83
CA GLU A 31 -27.64 13.62 -14.43
C GLU A 31 -26.49 12.92 -13.69
N PRO A 32 -26.05 13.41 -12.52
CA PRO A 32 -25.09 12.70 -11.70
C PRO A 32 -25.81 11.50 -11.05
N VAL A 33 -26.07 10.47 -11.84
CA VAL A 33 -26.49 9.18 -11.30
C VAL A 33 -25.30 8.69 -10.50
N ALA A 34 -25.37 8.82 -9.18
CA ALA A 34 -24.51 8.11 -8.26
C ALA A 34 -24.40 6.68 -8.81
N LYS A 35 -23.19 6.25 -9.11
CA LYS A 35 -22.90 4.88 -9.57
C LYS A 35 -23.04 3.95 -8.38
N PRO A 36 -24.17 3.27 -8.14
CA PRO A 36 -24.43 2.63 -6.85
C PRO A 36 -23.79 1.26 -6.70
N TRP A 37 -22.95 0.80 -7.64
CA TRP A 37 -22.61 -0.61 -7.71
C TRP A 37 -21.15 -0.95 -8.10
N LEU A 38 -20.23 0.01 -8.05
CA LEU A 38 -18.80 -0.28 -8.14
C LEU A 38 -18.06 0.29 -6.94
N ASP A 39 -18.36 -0.22 -5.78
CA ASP A 39 -17.64 0.15 -4.57
C ASP A 39 -16.33 -0.64 -4.51
N TRP A 40 -15.38 -0.19 -5.34
CA TRP A 40 -14.03 -0.67 -5.23
C TRP A 40 -13.47 -0.23 -3.90
N ARG A 41 -13.11 -1.19 -3.08
CA ARG A 41 -12.41 -0.97 -1.82
C ARG A 41 -10.93 -1.28 -1.99
N LYS A 42 -10.11 -0.68 -1.18
CA LYS A 42 -8.71 -1.04 -1.03
C LYS A 42 -8.49 -1.72 0.31
N ILE A 43 -7.77 -2.82 0.29
CA ILE A 43 -7.20 -3.41 1.50
C ILE A 43 -5.74 -3.00 1.57
N HIS A 44 -5.33 -2.45 2.71
CA HIS A 44 -3.96 -2.15 3.06
C HIS A 44 -3.53 -3.16 4.13
N LEU A 45 -2.41 -3.85 3.93
CA LEU A 45 -1.90 -4.88 4.83
C LEU A 45 -0.51 -4.57 5.32
N GLY A 46 -0.30 -4.70 6.63
CA GLY A 46 1.00 -4.87 7.25
C GLY A 46 1.15 -6.31 7.74
N ILE A 47 2.19 -7.00 7.31
CA ILE A 47 2.50 -8.36 7.77
C ILE A 47 3.88 -8.42 8.40
N ASP A 48 4.06 -9.35 9.31
CA ASP A 48 5.39 -9.79 9.72
C ASP A 48 6.01 -10.64 8.59
N GLU A 49 7.24 -10.32 8.18
CA GLU A 49 7.88 -11.02 7.06
C GLU A 49 8.36 -12.42 7.42
N GLN A 50 8.53 -12.73 8.69
CA GLN A 50 9.04 -14.04 9.16
C GLN A 50 7.88 -14.99 9.41
N THR A 51 6.87 -14.55 10.17
CA THR A 51 5.73 -15.39 10.56
C THR A 51 4.60 -15.38 9.55
N LEU A 52 4.56 -14.39 8.65
CA LEU A 52 3.47 -14.10 7.72
C LEU A 52 2.15 -13.76 8.41
N GLU A 53 2.19 -13.42 9.68
CA GLU A 53 1.03 -12.91 10.41
C GLU A 53 0.61 -11.54 9.91
N VAL A 54 -0.69 -11.31 9.81
CA VAL A 54 -1.25 -9.99 9.56
C VAL A 54 -1.17 -9.20 10.86
N ARG A 55 -0.36 -8.13 10.88
CA ARG A 55 -0.15 -7.27 12.04
C ARG A 55 -1.01 -6.02 12.01
N ALA A 56 -1.42 -5.60 10.84
CA ALA A 56 -2.25 -4.44 10.63
C ALA A 56 -3.07 -4.58 9.35
N VAL A 57 -4.32 -4.10 9.36
CA VAL A 57 -5.20 -4.11 8.20
C VAL A 57 -6.11 -2.89 8.22
N GLU A 58 -6.26 -2.26 7.05
CA GLU A 58 -7.25 -1.20 6.82
C GLU A 58 -7.99 -1.43 5.51
N VAL A 59 -9.27 -1.10 5.52
CA VAL A 59 -10.13 -1.14 4.33
C VAL A 59 -10.63 0.28 4.06
N THR A 60 -10.26 0.79 2.90
CA THR A 60 -10.62 2.16 2.50
C THR A 60 -11.40 2.18 1.19
N SER A 61 -11.99 3.31 0.85
CA SER A 61 -12.48 3.56 -0.50
C SER A 61 -11.33 3.60 -1.51
N SER A 62 -11.64 3.37 -2.79
CA SER A 62 -10.62 3.26 -3.85
C SER A 62 -9.86 4.56 -4.14
N ASP A 63 -10.42 5.71 -3.75
CA ASP A 63 -9.83 7.04 -3.92
C ASP A 63 -8.74 7.36 -2.90
N ILE A 64 -8.70 6.64 -1.77
CA ILE A 64 -7.66 6.84 -0.75
C ILE A 64 -6.32 6.30 -1.27
N GLY A 65 -5.30 7.16 -1.24
CA GLY A 65 -3.92 6.79 -1.60
C GLY A 65 -3.29 5.86 -0.57
N ASP A 66 -2.24 5.16 -0.98
CA ASP A 66 -1.56 4.18 -0.12
C ASP A 66 -0.73 4.83 0.99
N ALA A 67 -0.01 5.90 0.65
CA ALA A 67 0.91 6.56 1.58
C ALA A 67 0.24 7.10 2.88
N PRO A 68 -0.97 7.70 2.86
CA PRO A 68 -1.64 8.12 4.08
C PRO A 68 -1.91 7.00 5.08
N MET A 69 -2.07 5.76 4.59
CA MET A 69 -2.45 4.62 5.44
C MET A 69 -1.28 3.99 6.18
N LEU A 70 -0.02 4.29 5.83
CA LEU A 70 1.13 3.70 6.51
C LEU A 70 1.21 4.08 8.00
N PRO A 71 1.04 5.35 8.40
CA PRO A 71 0.98 5.71 9.82
C PRO A 71 -0.14 4.99 10.57
N GLU A 72 -1.33 4.86 9.97
CA GLU A 72 -2.49 4.18 10.55
C GLU A 72 -2.22 2.68 10.77
N LEU A 73 -1.58 2.03 9.80
CA LEU A 73 -1.17 0.63 9.94
C LEU A 73 -0.11 0.47 11.05
N LEU A 74 0.84 1.40 11.17
CA LEU A 74 1.83 1.34 12.22
C LEU A 74 1.23 1.59 13.61
N ALA A 75 0.18 2.41 13.71
CA ALA A 75 -0.52 2.68 14.95
C ALA A 75 -1.28 1.46 15.50
N GLN A 76 -1.67 0.51 14.64
CA GLN A 76 -2.31 -0.74 15.06
C GLN A 76 -1.34 -1.71 15.74
N ILE A 77 -0.04 -1.56 15.51
CA ILE A 77 0.98 -2.42 16.14
C ILE A 77 1.33 -1.83 17.50
N PRO A 78 1.20 -2.59 18.60
CA PRO A 78 1.51 -2.12 19.94
C PRO A 78 2.89 -1.47 20.05
N THR A 79 3.00 -0.42 20.86
CA THR A 79 4.24 0.36 20.98
C THR A 79 5.37 -0.37 21.67
N ASP A 80 5.05 -1.37 22.48
CA ASP A 80 5.98 -2.29 23.15
C ASP A 80 6.60 -3.31 22.18
N GLN A 81 6.00 -3.48 21.00
CA GLN A 81 6.54 -4.35 19.96
C GLN A 81 7.59 -3.61 19.13
N ASN A 82 8.82 -4.14 19.15
CA ASN A 82 9.91 -3.59 18.36
C ASN A 82 9.74 -3.93 16.87
N ILE A 83 9.80 -2.90 16.02
CA ILE A 83 9.78 -3.04 14.56
C ILE A 83 11.19 -2.74 14.03
N ALA A 84 11.92 -3.76 13.60
CA ALA A 84 13.27 -3.58 13.08
C ALA A 84 13.29 -2.82 11.74
N SER A 85 12.35 -3.13 10.84
CA SER A 85 12.25 -2.47 9.54
C SER A 85 10.82 -2.47 8.98
N VAL A 86 10.53 -1.49 8.15
CA VAL A 86 9.26 -1.38 7.40
C VAL A 86 9.59 -1.36 5.91
N THR A 87 9.17 -2.40 5.20
CA THR A 87 9.33 -2.51 3.75
C THR A 87 8.03 -2.14 3.05
N ALA A 88 8.09 -1.18 2.13
CA ALA A 88 6.94 -0.75 1.34
C ALA A 88 7.38 -0.31 -0.07
N ASP A 89 6.44 -0.12 -1.00
CA ASP A 89 6.77 0.31 -2.35
C ASP A 89 7.06 1.82 -2.45
N GLY A 90 7.41 2.29 -3.66
CA GLY A 90 7.75 3.70 -3.90
C GLY A 90 6.57 4.67 -3.78
N ALA A 91 5.32 4.20 -3.69
CA ALA A 91 4.17 5.05 -3.41
C ALA A 91 4.26 5.64 -2.00
N TYR A 92 4.86 4.88 -1.09
CA TYR A 92 5.10 5.28 0.30
C TYR A 92 6.33 6.18 0.50
N ASP A 93 7.08 6.56 -0.57
CA ASP A 93 8.21 7.52 -0.46
C ASP A 93 7.70 8.94 -0.21
N THR A 94 7.14 9.17 0.97
CA THR A 94 6.61 10.45 1.45
C THR A 94 7.20 10.83 2.80
N ARG A 95 7.21 12.14 3.12
CA ARG A 95 7.73 12.63 4.41
C ARG A 95 6.98 12.03 5.59
N LYS A 96 5.63 11.93 5.49
CA LYS A 96 4.78 11.37 6.55
C LYS A 96 5.13 9.91 6.83
N CYS A 97 5.29 9.10 5.79
CA CYS A 97 5.65 7.69 5.94
C CYS A 97 7.04 7.53 6.60
N HIS A 98 8.05 8.21 6.08
CA HIS A 98 9.40 8.13 6.66
C HIS A 98 9.48 8.65 8.08
N HIS A 99 8.66 9.67 8.43
CA HIS A 99 8.57 10.18 9.79
C HIS A 99 7.95 9.15 10.73
N ALA A 100 6.77 8.62 10.38
CA ALA A 100 6.09 7.59 11.18
C ALA A 100 6.96 6.34 11.40
N ILE A 101 7.72 5.91 10.40
CA ILE A 101 8.66 4.79 10.55
C ILE A 101 9.79 5.14 11.52
N ALA A 102 10.34 6.34 11.41
CA ALA A 102 11.43 6.79 12.29
C ALA A 102 10.96 6.97 13.75
N GLU A 103 9.72 7.41 13.98
CA GLU A 103 9.12 7.51 15.31
C GLU A 103 8.97 6.15 15.99
N ARG A 104 8.79 5.07 15.21
CA ARG A 104 8.79 3.67 15.69
C ARG A 104 10.19 3.12 15.89
N GLY A 105 11.25 3.90 15.67
CA GLY A 105 12.64 3.45 15.72
C GLY A 105 13.01 2.44 14.61
N ALA A 106 12.17 2.29 13.60
CA ALA A 106 12.32 1.30 12.55
C ALA A 106 13.14 1.82 11.35
N HIS A 107 13.78 0.90 10.63
CA HIS A 107 14.46 1.21 9.37
C HIS A 107 13.49 1.20 8.18
N ALA A 108 13.48 2.26 7.37
CA ALA A 108 12.62 2.36 6.19
C ALA A 108 13.29 1.69 4.96
N VAL A 109 12.68 0.64 4.42
CA VAL A 109 13.07 -0.01 3.16
C VAL A 109 12.07 0.36 2.07
N ILE A 110 12.12 1.61 1.63
CA ILE A 110 11.24 2.18 0.61
C ILE A 110 12.09 2.68 -0.56
N PRO A 111 11.87 2.18 -1.79
CA PRO A 111 12.65 2.62 -2.94
C PRO A 111 12.34 4.09 -3.26
N PRO A 112 13.34 4.97 -3.33
CA PRO A 112 13.14 6.36 -3.71
C PRO A 112 12.52 6.45 -5.12
N ARG A 113 11.63 7.43 -5.34
CA ARG A 113 11.01 7.67 -6.65
C ARG A 113 12.07 7.98 -7.71
N LYS A 114 11.76 7.72 -8.99
CA LYS A 114 12.73 7.83 -10.11
C LYS A 114 13.47 9.17 -10.15
N ASN A 115 12.77 10.27 -9.92
CA ASN A 115 13.33 11.63 -9.97
C ASN A 115 13.47 12.26 -8.58
N ALA A 116 13.68 11.43 -7.55
CA ALA A 116 13.75 11.89 -6.18
C ALA A 116 14.94 12.84 -5.96
N LYS A 117 14.64 13.97 -5.29
CA LYS A 117 15.64 14.92 -4.80
C LYS A 117 15.85 14.72 -3.29
N PRO A 118 17.01 15.10 -2.74
CA PRO A 118 17.20 15.08 -1.31
C PRO A 118 16.20 15.99 -0.60
N TRP A 119 15.75 15.58 0.57
CA TRP A 119 14.96 16.42 1.46
C TRP A 119 15.85 17.23 2.39
N LYS A 120 15.35 18.36 2.93
CA LYS A 120 16.00 19.02 4.04
C LYS A 120 16.09 18.04 5.23
N ALA A 121 17.29 17.81 5.73
CA ALA A 121 17.60 16.81 6.75
C ALA A 121 17.24 17.33 8.17
N ILE A 122 15.98 17.71 8.39
CA ILE A 122 15.49 18.28 9.66
C ILE A 122 14.99 17.17 10.58
N THR A 123 14.56 16.03 10.06
CA THR A 123 14.01 14.90 10.82
C THR A 123 14.81 13.63 10.57
N ALA A 124 14.79 12.69 11.53
CA ALA A 124 15.44 11.39 11.40
C ALA A 124 14.96 10.64 10.14
N GLY A 125 13.66 10.66 9.85
CA GLY A 125 13.10 10.06 8.63
C GLY A 125 13.61 10.69 7.34
N ALA A 126 13.87 12.02 7.31
CA ALA A 126 14.45 12.68 6.14
C ALA A 126 15.93 12.32 5.96
N VAL A 127 16.68 12.16 7.06
CA VAL A 127 18.08 11.72 7.01
C VAL A 127 18.16 10.30 6.46
N ALA A 128 17.45 9.35 7.04
CA ALA A 128 17.42 7.95 6.61
C ALA A 128 16.99 7.81 5.13
N ARG A 129 15.96 8.57 4.72
CA ARG A 129 15.51 8.57 3.33
C ARG A 129 16.58 9.12 2.38
N ASN A 130 17.31 10.18 2.73
CA ASN A 130 18.38 10.72 1.92
C ASN A 130 19.57 9.77 1.78
N GLU A 131 19.86 8.98 2.82
CA GLU A 131 20.85 7.90 2.77
C GLU A 131 20.43 6.80 1.80
N ALA A 132 19.19 6.35 1.87
CA ALA A 132 18.63 5.39 0.92
C ALA A 132 18.69 5.92 -0.53
N LEU A 133 18.44 7.22 -0.74
CA LEU A 133 18.56 7.86 -2.05
C LEU A 133 20.01 7.87 -2.55
N ARG A 134 20.99 8.23 -1.71
CA ARG A 134 22.41 8.20 -2.06
C ARG A 134 22.87 6.79 -2.40
N ALA A 135 22.53 5.81 -1.55
CA ALA A 135 22.83 4.40 -1.78
C ALA A 135 22.21 3.89 -3.09
N SER A 136 20.96 4.22 -3.36
CA SER A 136 20.28 3.82 -4.60
C SER A 136 20.89 4.47 -5.85
N LYS A 137 21.41 5.68 -5.76
CA LYS A 137 22.13 6.35 -6.87
C LYS A 137 23.52 5.75 -7.08
N LEU A 138 24.23 5.44 -6.01
CA LEU A 138 25.58 4.88 -6.07
C LEU A 138 25.59 3.43 -6.57
N LEU A 139 24.75 2.59 -6.01
CA LEU A 139 24.69 1.16 -6.31
C LEU A 139 23.87 0.84 -7.56
N GLY A 140 23.01 1.75 -7.98
CA GLY A 140 21.94 1.46 -8.92
C GLY A 140 20.76 0.76 -8.25
N ARG A 141 19.57 0.86 -8.88
CA ARG A 141 18.30 0.36 -8.29
C ARG A 141 18.27 -1.14 -8.04
N ALA A 142 18.83 -1.92 -8.97
CA ALA A 142 18.81 -3.38 -8.87
C ALA A 142 19.63 -3.85 -7.68
N LEU A 143 20.86 -3.38 -7.54
CA LEU A 143 21.76 -3.78 -6.46
C LEU A 143 21.27 -3.24 -5.12
N TRP A 144 20.74 -1.99 -5.07
CA TRP A 144 20.14 -1.44 -3.86
C TRP A 144 18.99 -2.30 -3.36
N ARG A 145 18.06 -2.72 -4.26
CA ARG A 145 16.93 -3.60 -3.88
C ARG A 145 17.38 -4.93 -3.29
N ARG A 146 18.43 -5.51 -3.85
CA ARG A 146 19.01 -6.75 -3.35
C ARG A 146 19.67 -6.54 -1.99
N TRP A 147 20.49 -5.50 -1.86
CA TRP A 147 21.24 -5.18 -0.64
C TRP A 147 20.32 -4.78 0.52
N SER A 148 19.29 -3.96 0.26
CA SER A 148 18.34 -3.49 1.27
C SER A 148 17.33 -4.56 1.72
N GLY A 149 17.29 -5.71 1.08
CA GLY A 149 16.29 -6.74 1.36
C GLY A 149 14.90 -6.42 0.83
N TYR A 150 14.75 -5.43 -0.05
CA TYR A 150 13.46 -5.01 -0.62
C TYR A 150 12.67 -6.13 -1.29
N HIS A 151 13.31 -7.17 -1.79
CA HIS A 151 12.66 -8.34 -2.40
C HIS A 151 11.71 -9.07 -1.43
N ARG A 152 11.91 -8.92 -0.12
CA ARG A 152 11.04 -9.52 0.91
C ARG A 152 9.61 -8.98 0.87
N ARG A 153 9.39 -7.82 0.21
CA ARG A 153 8.06 -7.27 -0.03
C ARG A 153 7.14 -8.25 -0.76
N SER A 154 7.67 -9.15 -1.60
CA SER A 154 6.86 -10.16 -2.30
C SER A 154 6.04 -11.06 -1.36
N ARG A 155 6.43 -11.17 -0.10
CA ARG A 155 5.69 -11.94 0.91
C ARG A 155 4.32 -11.33 1.22
N VAL A 156 4.22 -9.98 1.26
CA VAL A 156 2.91 -9.33 1.45
C VAL A 156 2.03 -9.47 0.20
N GLU A 157 2.61 -9.47 -0.99
CA GLU A 157 1.88 -9.73 -2.24
C GLU A 157 1.26 -11.14 -2.23
N THR A 158 2.00 -12.14 -1.76
CA THR A 158 1.50 -13.51 -1.58
C THR A 158 0.31 -13.54 -0.59
N LYS A 159 0.43 -12.84 0.55
CA LYS A 159 -0.65 -12.76 1.53
C LYS A 159 -1.88 -12.05 0.97
N MET A 160 -1.69 -10.96 0.20
CA MET A 160 -2.76 -10.27 -0.53
C MET A 160 -3.50 -11.20 -1.49
N HIS A 161 -2.77 -12.05 -2.20
CA HIS A 161 -3.37 -13.05 -3.07
C HIS A 161 -4.23 -14.04 -2.30
N CYS A 162 -3.77 -14.53 -1.15
CA CYS A 162 -4.56 -15.39 -0.27
C CYS A 162 -5.87 -14.71 0.18
N VAL A 163 -5.81 -13.44 0.59
CA VAL A 163 -6.99 -12.67 0.98
C VAL A 163 -8.00 -12.56 -0.16
N LYS A 164 -7.53 -12.30 -1.39
CA LYS A 164 -8.40 -12.25 -2.57
C LYS A 164 -9.07 -13.59 -2.86
N LEU A 165 -8.35 -14.69 -2.72
CA LEU A 165 -8.91 -16.03 -2.92
C LEU A 165 -9.99 -16.38 -1.90
N LEU A 166 -9.86 -15.92 -0.65
CA LEU A 166 -10.89 -16.11 0.38
C LEU A 166 -12.19 -15.38 0.01
N GLY A 167 -12.07 -14.14 -0.49
CA GLY A 167 -13.23 -13.36 -0.92
C GLY A 167 -13.94 -13.88 -2.18
N GLN A 168 -13.25 -14.69 -3.01
CA GLN A 168 -13.85 -15.29 -4.22
C GLN A 168 -14.65 -16.57 -3.94
N ARG A 169 -14.58 -17.11 -2.71
CA ARG A 169 -15.23 -18.37 -2.32
C ARG A 169 -16.45 -18.16 -1.40
N LEU A 170 -16.76 -16.93 -1.11
CA LEU A 170 -17.96 -16.52 -0.36
C LEU A 170 -19.04 -16.04 -1.34
#